data_00d6374ac046ab7848187bda3c669c61
#
_entry.id   00d6374ac046ab7848187bda3c669c61
#
_cell.length_a   1.000
_cell.length_b   1.000
_cell.length_c   1.000
_cell.angle_alpha   90.00
_cell.angle_beta   90.00
_cell.angle_gamma   90.00
#
_symmetry.space_group_name_H-M   'P 1'
#
loop_
_entity.id
_entity.type
_entity.pdbx_description
1 polymer ?
#
loop_
_entity_poly.entity_id
_entity_poly.type
_entity_poly.pdbx_seq_one_letter_code
_entity_poly.pdbx_strand_id
1 'polypeptide(L)'
;KQELRDEVYCQLVKQTTLNPSSESAIRGWELLLSVLATCPPSEQLAPHVGWHFGAHLSSTQESADYTQSVASYAEKCLVALPQVMKLGCRRERPTLLESASTAKGEGIPVRAYLVDGRHITLSIDAWTTALDLADALGSELGGVSRGDGLRVFEVSDEALQERCLDDDERVL
;
A
#
# COMPACT_ATOMS: atom_id res chain seq x y z
N LYS A 1 10.99 3.64 19.78
CA LYS A 1 9.96 2.91 19.00
C LYS A 1 10.36 2.68 17.54
N GLN A 2 11.21 3.54 16.93
CA GLN A 2 11.71 3.35 15.57
C GLN A 2 12.59 2.10 15.48
N GLU A 3 13.50 1.90 16.42
CA GLU A 3 14.38 0.73 16.52
C GLU A 3 13.62 -0.61 16.47
N LEU A 4 12.45 -0.67 17.15
CA LEU A 4 11.62 -1.87 17.12
C LEU A 4 11.00 -2.13 15.73
N ARG A 5 10.64 -1.08 15.01
CA ARG A 5 10.14 -1.20 13.63
C ARG A 5 11.23 -1.69 12.70
N ASP A 6 12.42 -1.10 12.81
CA ASP A 6 13.57 -1.51 12.03
C ASP A 6 13.96 -2.96 12.30
N GLU A 7 13.87 -3.41 13.56
CA GLU A 7 14.07 -4.82 13.91
C GLU A 7 13.05 -5.74 13.21
N VAL A 8 11.76 -5.34 13.14
CA VAL A 8 10.75 -6.11 12.40
C VAL A 8 11.14 -6.27 10.93
N TYR A 9 11.57 -5.18 10.28
CA TYR A 9 12.07 -5.24 8.90
C TYR A 9 13.28 -6.16 8.76
N CYS A 10 14.25 -6.05 9.67
CA CYS A 10 15.44 -6.92 9.66
C CYS A 10 15.07 -8.39 9.79
N GLN A 11 14.13 -8.73 10.66
CA GLN A 11 13.67 -10.12 10.82
C GLN A 11 12.93 -10.62 9.58
N LEU A 12 12.06 -9.80 8.98
CA LEU A 12 11.34 -10.18 7.77
C LEU A 12 12.28 -10.33 6.55
N VAL A 13 13.26 -9.43 6.39
CA VAL A 13 14.31 -9.57 5.38
C VAL A 13 15.07 -10.87 5.55
N LYS A 14 15.48 -11.23 6.78
CA LYS A 14 16.14 -12.51 7.05
C LYS A 14 15.22 -13.69 6.70
N GLN A 15 13.94 -13.61 7.05
CA GLN A 15 12.97 -14.67 6.80
C GLN A 15 12.68 -14.90 5.31
N THR A 16 12.83 -13.87 4.49
CA THR A 16 12.62 -13.92 3.03
C THR A 16 13.92 -14.19 2.25
N THR A 17 15.08 -14.19 2.91
CA THR A 17 16.37 -14.45 2.29
C THR A 17 16.73 -15.93 2.42
N LEU A 18 16.90 -16.63 1.30
CA LEU A 18 17.33 -18.04 1.23
C LEU A 18 16.51 -18.96 2.17
N ASN A 19 15.22 -18.71 2.30
CA ASN A 19 14.35 -19.55 3.11
C ASN A 19 14.13 -20.91 2.43
N PRO A 20 14.40 -22.05 3.10
CA PRO A 20 14.22 -23.37 2.50
C PRO A 20 12.75 -23.75 2.24
N SER A 21 11.82 -23.04 2.83
CA SER A 21 10.38 -23.24 2.64
C SER A 21 9.78 -22.11 1.81
N SER A 22 9.39 -22.40 0.58
CA SER A 22 8.74 -21.46 -0.33
C SER A 22 7.48 -20.85 0.27
N GLU A 23 6.65 -21.65 0.94
CA GLU A 23 5.44 -21.19 1.61
C GLU A 23 5.76 -20.19 2.73
N SER A 24 6.77 -20.48 3.54
CA SER A 24 7.20 -19.58 4.61
C SER A 24 7.79 -18.28 4.06
N ALA A 25 8.52 -18.34 2.95
CA ALA A 25 9.05 -17.15 2.29
C ALA A 25 7.93 -16.26 1.73
N ILE A 26 6.92 -16.83 1.07
CA ILE A 26 5.76 -16.08 0.57
C ILE A 26 5.04 -15.38 1.73
N ARG A 27 4.78 -16.07 2.83
CA ARG A 27 4.20 -15.44 4.04
C ARG A 27 5.07 -14.31 4.60
N GLY A 28 6.39 -14.45 4.51
CA GLY A 28 7.32 -13.38 4.86
C GLY A 28 7.14 -12.14 3.98
N TRP A 29 6.94 -12.33 2.68
CA TRP A 29 6.66 -11.24 1.73
C TRP A 29 5.29 -10.59 1.97
N GLU A 30 4.25 -11.37 2.26
CA GLU A 30 2.92 -10.86 2.65
C GLU A 30 3.01 -9.97 3.90
N LEU A 31 3.80 -10.40 4.89
CA LEU A 31 4.06 -9.62 6.09
C LEU A 31 4.88 -8.36 5.80
N LEU A 32 5.91 -8.43 4.93
CA LEU A 32 6.68 -7.26 4.52
C LEU A 32 5.78 -6.18 3.91
N LEU A 33 4.90 -6.57 2.99
CA LEU A 33 3.96 -5.64 2.36
C LEU A 33 2.99 -5.04 3.38
N SER A 34 2.48 -5.85 4.30
CA SER A 34 1.56 -5.41 5.37
C SER A 34 2.23 -4.44 6.36
N VAL A 35 3.48 -4.71 6.76
CA VAL A 35 4.25 -3.82 7.64
C VAL A 35 4.57 -2.52 6.93
N LEU A 36 4.96 -2.59 5.65
CA LEU A 36 5.25 -1.43 4.82
C LEU A 36 4.03 -0.51 4.69
N ALA A 37 2.83 -1.08 4.47
CA ALA A 37 1.58 -0.33 4.41
C ALA A 37 1.23 0.38 5.74
N THR A 38 1.75 -0.12 6.86
CA THR A 38 1.44 0.42 8.20
C THR A 38 2.44 1.48 8.64
N CYS A 39 3.72 1.22 8.52
CA CYS A 39 4.77 2.15 8.92
C CYS A 39 6.07 1.92 8.13
N PRO A 40 6.73 2.99 7.65
CA PRO A 40 7.98 2.87 6.93
C PRO A 40 9.14 2.42 7.84
N PRO A 41 10.20 1.83 7.26
CA PRO A 41 11.49 1.70 7.92
C PRO A 41 12.10 3.07 8.22
N SER A 42 13.18 3.13 9.00
CA SER A 42 13.95 4.37 9.14
C SER A 42 14.62 4.78 7.81
N GLU A 43 14.94 6.07 7.69
CA GLU A 43 15.70 6.59 6.54
C GLU A 43 17.04 5.86 6.34
N GLN A 44 17.66 5.41 7.43
CA GLN A 44 18.91 4.66 7.38
C GLN A 44 18.71 3.23 6.87
N LEU A 45 17.59 2.59 7.21
CA LEU A 45 17.30 1.21 6.82
C LEU A 45 16.64 1.12 5.44
N ALA A 46 15.88 2.15 5.01
CA ALA A 46 15.12 2.14 3.77
C ALA A 46 15.95 1.76 2.52
N PRO A 47 17.20 2.24 2.31
CA PRO A 47 18.01 1.83 1.16
C PRO A 47 18.32 0.33 1.16
N HIS A 48 18.56 -0.26 2.33
CA HIS A 48 18.85 -1.70 2.46
C HIS A 48 17.63 -2.56 2.18
N VAL A 49 16.46 -2.13 2.68
CA VAL A 49 15.18 -2.79 2.40
C VAL A 49 14.84 -2.69 0.92
N GLY A 50 15.02 -1.51 0.31
CA GLY A 50 14.83 -1.31 -1.13
C GLY A 50 15.77 -2.16 -1.99
N TRP A 51 17.04 -2.30 -1.59
CA TRP A 51 17.98 -3.20 -2.26
C TRP A 51 17.51 -4.67 -2.17
N HIS A 52 17.03 -5.12 -1.01
CA HIS A 52 16.48 -6.46 -0.83
C HIS A 52 15.30 -6.71 -1.78
N PHE A 53 14.37 -5.76 -1.91
CA PHE A 53 13.26 -5.87 -2.86
C PHE A 53 13.77 -5.97 -4.30
N GLY A 54 14.70 -5.09 -4.70
CA GLY A 54 15.28 -5.09 -6.04
C GLY A 54 16.01 -6.38 -6.41
N ALA A 55 16.72 -6.98 -5.46
CA ALA A 55 17.44 -8.23 -5.66
C ALA A 55 16.52 -9.41 -6.01
N HIS A 56 15.25 -9.37 -5.57
CA HIS A 56 14.28 -10.44 -5.81
C HIS A 56 13.44 -10.27 -7.09
N LEU A 57 13.57 -9.15 -7.80
CA LEU A 57 12.94 -8.98 -9.12
C LEU A 57 13.57 -9.87 -10.20
N SER A 58 14.84 -10.20 -10.07
CA SER A 58 15.64 -10.86 -11.09
C SER A 58 16.09 -12.28 -10.72
N SER A 59 15.58 -12.84 -9.61
CA SER A 59 16.04 -14.15 -9.16
C SER A 59 15.40 -15.27 -9.99
N THR A 60 16.21 -16.08 -10.67
CA THR A 60 15.80 -17.18 -11.57
C THR A 60 16.03 -18.58 -10.96
N GLN A 61 16.23 -18.70 -9.66
CA GLN A 61 16.81 -19.92 -9.05
C GLN A 61 15.83 -20.97 -8.54
N GLU A 62 14.50 -20.75 -8.63
CA GLU A 62 13.51 -21.68 -8.07
C GLU A 62 12.37 -21.99 -9.09
N SER A 63 11.37 -22.76 -8.69
CA SER A 63 10.24 -23.09 -9.55
C SER A 63 9.59 -21.80 -10.10
N ALA A 64 9.13 -21.83 -11.35
CA ALA A 64 8.58 -20.66 -12.02
C ALA A 64 7.45 -19.97 -11.22
N ASP A 65 6.55 -20.74 -10.60
CA ASP A 65 5.43 -20.22 -9.84
C ASP A 65 5.87 -19.47 -8.57
N TYR A 66 6.86 -20.02 -7.84
CA TYR A 66 7.40 -19.38 -6.65
C TYR A 66 8.12 -18.07 -7.00
N THR A 67 9.01 -18.13 -7.99
CA THR A 67 9.76 -16.96 -8.46
C THR A 67 8.83 -15.85 -8.91
N GLN A 68 7.77 -16.18 -9.65
CA GLN A 68 6.76 -15.21 -10.10
C GLN A 68 6.00 -14.58 -8.92
N SER A 69 5.64 -15.36 -7.91
CA SER A 69 4.96 -14.85 -6.71
C SER A 69 5.85 -13.89 -5.93
N VAL A 70 7.10 -14.26 -5.66
CA VAL A 70 8.06 -13.42 -4.94
C VAL A 70 8.37 -12.14 -5.72
N ALA A 71 8.60 -12.23 -7.03
CA ALA A 71 8.85 -11.07 -7.87
C ALA A 71 7.68 -10.08 -7.85
N SER A 72 6.45 -10.57 -7.87
CA SER A 72 5.24 -9.72 -7.76
C SER A 72 5.18 -8.97 -6.42
N TYR A 73 5.48 -9.64 -5.30
CA TYR A 73 5.54 -8.96 -3.99
C TYR A 73 6.68 -7.95 -3.92
N ALA A 74 7.86 -8.32 -4.42
CA ALA A 74 9.03 -7.44 -4.44
C ALA A 74 8.77 -6.16 -5.25
N GLU A 75 8.11 -6.28 -6.40
CA GLU A 75 7.70 -5.15 -7.21
C GLU A 75 6.73 -4.23 -6.46
N LYS A 76 5.68 -4.79 -5.84
CA LYS A 76 4.72 -4.02 -5.05
C LYS A 76 5.40 -3.31 -3.88
N CYS A 77 6.31 -3.98 -3.17
CA CYS A 77 7.08 -3.37 -2.09
C CYS A 77 7.99 -2.23 -2.58
N LEU A 78 8.61 -2.37 -3.75
CA LEU A 78 9.43 -1.31 -4.35
C LEU A 78 8.61 -0.09 -4.74
N VAL A 79 7.42 -0.28 -5.29
CA VAL A 79 6.50 0.81 -5.65
C VAL A 79 5.99 1.51 -4.39
N ALA A 80 5.64 0.73 -3.35
CA ALA A 80 5.09 1.27 -2.10
C ALA A 80 6.13 2.03 -1.26
N LEU A 81 7.39 1.57 -1.23
CA LEU A 81 8.42 2.10 -0.32
C LEU A 81 8.59 3.63 -0.38
N PRO A 82 8.79 4.28 -1.55
CA PRO A 82 8.94 5.73 -1.60
C PRO A 82 7.67 6.47 -1.15
N GLN A 83 6.49 5.92 -1.43
CA GLN A 83 5.21 6.51 -1.05
C GLN A 83 5.02 6.47 0.48
N VAL A 84 5.24 5.32 1.11
CA VAL A 84 5.10 5.19 2.58
C VAL A 84 6.20 5.95 3.33
N MET A 85 7.40 6.09 2.74
CA MET A 85 8.44 6.95 3.32
C MET A 85 7.99 8.43 3.36
N LYS A 86 7.28 8.89 2.35
CA LYS A 86 6.71 10.25 2.31
C LYS A 86 5.53 10.41 3.27
N LEU A 87 4.62 9.43 3.29
CA LEU A 87 3.39 9.48 4.09
C LEU A 87 3.61 9.22 5.58
N GLY A 88 4.69 8.52 5.93
CA GLY A 88 4.96 8.13 7.32
C GLY A 88 4.07 7.01 7.84
N CYS A 89 3.99 6.90 9.16
CA CYS A 89 3.18 5.86 9.79
C CYS A 89 1.70 6.20 9.76
N ARG A 90 0.88 5.19 9.61
CA ARG A 90 -0.57 5.32 9.74
C ARG A 90 -0.96 5.78 11.13
N ARG A 91 -1.97 6.61 11.22
CA ARG A 91 -2.58 7.06 12.47
C ARG A 91 -3.58 6.02 12.99
N GLU A 92 -4.34 5.44 12.08
CA GLU A 92 -5.37 4.46 12.38
C GLU A 92 -4.94 3.03 12.05
N ARG A 93 -5.54 2.07 12.73
CA ARG A 93 -5.27 0.66 12.49
C ARG A 93 -6.03 0.21 11.24
N PRO A 94 -5.39 -0.58 10.36
CA PRO A 94 -6.11 -1.14 9.22
C PRO A 94 -7.22 -2.08 9.68
N THR A 95 -8.31 -2.10 8.93
CA THR A 95 -9.39 -3.09 9.12
C THR A 95 -8.90 -4.49 8.77
N LEU A 96 -9.66 -5.52 9.17
CA LEU A 96 -9.33 -6.91 8.81
C LEU A 96 -9.37 -7.13 7.29
N LEU A 97 -10.34 -6.51 6.60
CA LEU A 97 -10.46 -6.60 5.16
C LEU A 97 -9.26 -5.95 4.46
N GLU A 98 -8.91 -4.75 4.88
CA GLU A 98 -7.77 -4.03 4.36
C GLU A 98 -6.46 -4.79 4.59
N SER A 99 -6.25 -5.32 5.80
CA SER A 99 -5.07 -6.12 6.12
C SER A 99 -4.96 -7.38 5.25
N ALA A 100 -6.08 -8.06 5.00
CA ALA A 100 -6.12 -9.26 4.17
C ALA A 100 -5.85 -8.94 2.69
N SER A 101 -6.44 -7.87 2.14
CA SER A 101 -6.20 -7.44 0.76
C SER A 101 -4.77 -6.96 0.57
N THR A 102 -4.27 -6.15 1.51
CA THR A 102 -2.88 -5.67 1.47
C THR A 102 -1.87 -6.82 1.53
N ALA A 103 -2.07 -7.81 2.42
CA ALA A 103 -1.18 -8.98 2.52
C ALA A 103 -1.09 -9.73 1.19
N LYS A 104 -2.19 -9.86 0.46
CA LYS A 104 -2.23 -10.48 -0.87
C LYS A 104 -1.75 -9.55 -1.99
N GLY A 105 -1.53 -8.27 -1.69
CA GLY A 105 -1.25 -7.25 -2.68
C GLY A 105 -2.42 -7.02 -3.64
N GLU A 106 -3.64 -7.21 -3.16
CA GLU A 106 -4.87 -6.94 -3.89
C GLU A 106 -5.36 -5.53 -3.57
N GLY A 107 -5.95 -4.86 -4.58
CA GLY A 107 -6.58 -3.57 -4.36
C GLY A 107 -7.86 -3.70 -3.54
N ILE A 108 -8.20 -2.64 -2.84
CA ILE A 108 -9.38 -2.54 -1.99
C ILE A 108 -10.45 -1.75 -2.74
N PRO A 109 -11.64 -2.34 -3.01
CA PRO A 109 -12.69 -1.62 -3.71
C PRO A 109 -13.30 -0.55 -2.80
N VAL A 110 -13.23 0.70 -3.23
CA VAL A 110 -13.86 1.85 -2.56
C VAL A 110 -14.90 2.47 -3.47
N ARG A 111 -16.06 2.81 -2.91
CA ARG A 111 -17.12 3.51 -3.62
C ARG A 111 -17.02 5.00 -3.36
N ALA A 112 -16.77 5.76 -4.41
CA ALA A 112 -16.84 7.22 -4.39
C ALA A 112 -18.22 7.66 -4.88
N TYR A 113 -18.98 8.38 -4.07
CA TYR A 113 -20.28 8.93 -4.41
C TYR A 113 -20.10 10.32 -4.99
N LEU A 114 -20.79 10.58 -6.09
CA LEU A 114 -20.79 11.86 -6.77
C LEU A 114 -21.98 12.72 -6.32
N VAL A 115 -21.86 14.04 -6.49
CA VAL A 115 -22.91 15.01 -6.11
C VAL A 115 -24.23 14.74 -6.85
N ASP A 116 -24.18 14.13 -8.04
CA ASP A 116 -25.37 13.76 -8.82
C ASP A 116 -26.06 12.46 -8.38
N GLY A 117 -25.56 11.84 -7.29
CA GLY A 117 -26.09 10.58 -6.74
C GLY A 117 -25.55 9.32 -7.39
N ARG A 118 -24.73 9.42 -8.43
CA ARG A 118 -24.01 8.26 -8.99
C ARG A 118 -22.85 7.86 -8.09
N HIS A 119 -22.34 6.66 -8.27
CA HIS A 119 -21.10 6.22 -7.64
C HIS A 119 -20.16 5.57 -8.64
N ILE A 120 -18.89 5.69 -8.38
CA ILE A 120 -17.81 5.02 -9.11
C ILE A 120 -17.08 4.13 -8.11
N THR A 121 -16.82 2.87 -8.49
CA THR A 121 -16.02 1.95 -7.68
C THR A 121 -14.60 1.92 -8.23
N LEU A 122 -13.65 2.31 -7.40
CA LEU A 122 -12.23 2.28 -7.71
C LEU A 122 -11.52 1.24 -6.83
N SER A 123 -10.49 0.64 -7.36
CA SER A 123 -9.58 -0.22 -6.57
C SER A 123 -8.40 0.61 -6.12
N ILE A 124 -8.20 0.73 -4.82
CA ILE A 124 -7.13 1.52 -4.21
C ILE A 124 -6.22 0.66 -3.34
N ASP A 125 -5.04 1.17 -3.07
CA ASP A 125 -4.06 0.55 -2.18
C ASP A 125 -4.07 1.20 -0.79
N ALA A 126 -3.45 0.55 0.19
CA ALA A 126 -3.33 1.05 1.57
C ALA A 126 -2.51 2.36 1.71
N TRP A 127 -1.86 2.80 0.65
CA TRP A 127 -1.09 4.06 0.57
C TRP A 127 -1.68 5.08 -0.40
N THR A 128 -2.84 4.80 -1.00
CA THR A 128 -3.53 5.73 -1.89
C THR A 128 -3.94 6.98 -1.11
N THR A 129 -3.55 8.15 -1.63
CA THR A 129 -3.91 9.45 -1.05
C THR A 129 -5.23 9.98 -1.64
N ALA A 130 -5.78 11.01 -1.00
CA ALA A 130 -6.95 11.70 -1.53
C ALA A 130 -6.68 12.33 -2.91
N LEU A 131 -5.44 12.78 -3.16
CA LEU A 131 -5.02 13.27 -4.47
C LEU A 131 -5.04 12.15 -5.52
N ASP A 132 -4.43 10.99 -5.21
CA ASP A 132 -4.40 9.85 -6.12
C ASP A 132 -5.82 9.38 -6.47
N LEU A 133 -6.71 9.35 -5.46
CA LEU A 133 -8.12 9.00 -5.66
C LEU A 133 -8.86 10.04 -6.52
N ALA A 134 -8.62 11.34 -6.28
CA ALA A 134 -9.19 12.41 -7.10
C ALA A 134 -8.75 12.33 -8.56
N ASP A 135 -7.47 12.06 -8.82
CA ASP A 135 -6.94 11.92 -10.18
C ASP A 135 -7.52 10.69 -10.89
N ALA A 136 -7.66 9.57 -10.17
CA ALA A 136 -8.30 8.37 -10.71
C ALA A 136 -9.78 8.61 -11.05
N LEU A 137 -10.54 9.27 -10.14
CA LEU A 137 -11.91 9.66 -10.37
C LEU A 137 -12.04 10.63 -11.55
N GLY A 138 -11.16 11.61 -11.64
CA GLY A 138 -11.13 12.57 -12.73
C GLY A 138 -10.93 11.92 -14.09
N SER A 139 -10.09 10.90 -14.16
CA SER A 139 -9.87 10.11 -15.37
C SER A 139 -11.14 9.36 -15.80
N GLU A 140 -11.85 8.74 -14.86
CA GLU A 140 -13.13 8.06 -15.11
C GLU A 140 -14.26 9.03 -15.51
N LEU A 141 -14.19 10.26 -15.05
CA LEU A 141 -15.16 11.33 -15.37
C LEU A 141 -14.86 12.06 -16.69
N GLY A 142 -13.97 11.55 -17.50
CA GLY A 142 -13.65 12.12 -18.82
C GLY A 142 -12.59 13.22 -18.81
N GLY A 143 -11.66 13.17 -17.86
CA GLY A 143 -10.50 14.06 -17.77
C GLY A 143 -10.75 15.30 -16.93
N VAL A 144 -11.70 15.25 -16.00
CA VAL A 144 -11.88 16.30 -15.00
C VAL A 144 -10.66 16.32 -14.08
N SER A 145 -10.01 17.46 -13.94
CA SER A 145 -8.84 17.61 -13.10
C SER A 145 -9.19 18.24 -11.74
N ARG A 146 -8.25 18.17 -10.82
CA ARG A 146 -8.33 18.89 -9.56
C ARG A 146 -8.44 20.42 -9.76
N GLY A 147 -7.83 20.94 -10.81
CA GLY A 147 -7.95 22.34 -11.21
C GLY A 147 -9.41 22.75 -11.48
N ASP A 148 -10.26 21.79 -11.84
CA ASP A 148 -11.70 21.96 -12.06
C ASP A 148 -12.53 21.88 -10.77
N GLY A 149 -11.88 21.78 -9.61
CA GLY A 149 -12.52 21.80 -8.29
C GLY A 149 -12.84 20.43 -7.69
N LEU A 150 -12.37 19.33 -8.29
CA LEU A 150 -12.60 17.98 -7.74
C LEU A 150 -11.89 17.84 -6.37
N ARG A 151 -12.66 17.42 -5.36
CA ARG A 151 -12.20 17.18 -3.99
C ARG A 151 -12.82 15.91 -3.45
N VAL A 152 -12.10 15.23 -2.57
CA VAL A 152 -12.54 14.02 -1.88
C VAL A 152 -13.00 14.39 -0.47
N PHE A 153 -14.18 13.92 -0.11
CA PHE A 153 -14.76 14.09 1.22
C PHE A 153 -14.97 12.73 1.86
N GLU A 154 -14.62 12.62 3.12
CA GLU A 154 -15.04 11.53 3.98
C GLU A 154 -16.40 11.88 4.59
N VAL A 155 -17.35 10.93 4.53
CA VAL A 155 -18.66 11.08 5.12
C VAL A 155 -18.82 10.06 6.24
N SER A 156 -19.04 10.51 7.46
CA SER A 156 -19.31 9.66 8.60
C SER A 156 -20.81 9.46 8.78
N ASP A 157 -21.30 8.23 8.62
CA ASP A 157 -22.72 7.90 8.83
C ASP A 157 -23.17 8.13 10.27
N GLU A 158 -22.28 7.93 11.26
CA GLU A 158 -22.61 8.08 12.68
C GLU A 158 -22.79 9.55 13.10
N ALA A 159 -22.00 10.45 12.51
CA ALA A 159 -21.95 11.85 12.91
C ALA A 159 -22.66 12.79 11.89
N LEU A 160 -23.08 12.29 10.73
CA LEU A 160 -23.58 13.10 9.59
C LEU A 160 -22.61 14.26 9.28
N GLN A 161 -21.31 14.00 9.44
CA GLN A 161 -20.26 14.98 9.21
C GLN A 161 -19.54 14.68 7.91
N GLU A 162 -19.33 15.72 7.12
CA GLU A 162 -18.50 15.68 5.92
C GLU A 162 -17.18 16.38 6.22
N ARG A 163 -16.08 15.75 5.88
CA ARG A 163 -14.74 16.33 6.01
C ARG A 163 -14.01 16.23 4.67
N CYS A 164 -13.49 17.34 4.20
CA CYS A 164 -12.59 17.34 3.06
C CYS A 164 -11.26 16.73 3.48
N LEU A 165 -10.79 15.74 2.72
CA LEU A 165 -9.47 15.16 2.93
C LEU A 165 -8.39 16.09 2.37
N ASP A 166 -7.28 16.19 3.08
CA ASP A 166 -6.08 16.84 2.56
C ASP A 166 -5.44 15.96 1.47
N ASP A 167 -4.75 16.58 0.54
CA ASP A 167 -4.21 15.90 -0.64
C ASP A 167 -3.28 14.73 -0.36
N ASP A 168 -2.47 14.87 0.69
CA ASP A 168 -1.51 13.88 1.17
C ASP A 168 -2.08 12.96 2.25
N GLU A 169 -3.36 13.11 2.58
CA GLU A 169 -4.04 12.24 3.52
C GLU A 169 -4.40 10.90 2.85
N ARG A 170 -4.18 9.79 3.57
CA ARG A 170 -4.58 8.46 3.09
C ARG A 170 -6.09 8.31 3.11
N VAL A 171 -6.62 7.64 2.10
CA VAL A 171 -8.07 7.38 1.98
C VAL A 171 -8.54 6.25 2.92
N LEU A 172 -7.63 5.35 3.33
CA LEU A 172 -7.89 4.19 4.20
C LEU A 172 -7.19 4.33 5.54
#